data_4ce9b3ffc6ba72d08bac8e77a2baab8e
#
_entry.id   4ce9b3ffc6ba72d08bac8e77a2baab8e
#
_cell.length_a   1.000
_cell.length_b   1.000
_cell.length_c   1.000
_cell.angle_alpha   90.00
_cell.angle_beta   90.00
_cell.angle_gamma   90.00
#
_symmetry.space_group_name_H-M   'P 1'
#
loop_
_entity.id
_entity.type
_entity.pdbx_description
1 polymer ?
#
loop_
_entity_poly.entity_id
_entity_poly.type
_entity_poly.pdbx_seq_one_letter_code
_entity_poly.pdbx_strand_id
1 'polypeptide(L)'
;MTPTIVTYPEGDESAACTITALPDLVEGAWCVVTDRTPFHPLDPWWPDQPADRGELAVAGKARVPVDTAVLVGVDVASGAMRLNADKSIKRADAGWQWSVGHVVGRQAVPELQAGQSIELFVDHAFRKAIACGHTGCHVAAIALNAVTASYWDKSIRLDSLGNPDTDQQLIDESRIVEYGSVDRYRIGKSARKAGLASERFWADFDGFGAAIERRANEIIADIRRISVEPVGTSFRERRMWKASLGDRTLEMPCGGVHTADPTTLLPMSIRLERLGADEFQMKTFVPGA
;
A
#
# COMPACT_ATOMS: atom_id res chain seq x y z
N MET A 1 -9.65 -25.03 -5.49
CA MET A 1 -9.49 -23.94 -6.50
C MET A 1 -8.05 -23.47 -6.44
N THR A 2 -7.43 -23.13 -7.58
CA THR A 2 -6.07 -22.57 -7.60
C THR A 2 -6.13 -21.10 -7.15
N PRO A 3 -5.20 -20.63 -6.29
CA PRO A 3 -5.12 -19.22 -5.91
C PRO A 3 -4.93 -18.32 -7.13
N THR A 4 -5.43 -17.09 -7.06
CA THR A 4 -5.18 -16.09 -8.11
C THR A 4 -3.69 -15.75 -8.20
N ILE A 5 -3.12 -15.80 -9.39
CA ILE A 5 -1.78 -15.30 -9.69
C ILE A 5 -1.87 -13.77 -9.76
N VAL A 6 -1.11 -13.08 -8.91
CA VAL A 6 -1.04 -11.61 -8.94
C VAL A 6 0.16 -11.15 -9.77
N THR A 7 -0.04 -10.22 -10.69
CA THR A 7 1.00 -9.70 -11.59
C THR A 7 1.31 -8.21 -11.40
N TYR A 8 0.53 -7.51 -10.54
CA TYR A 8 0.83 -6.12 -10.19
C TYR A 8 2.25 -5.89 -9.63
N PRO A 9 2.91 -6.87 -8.94
CA PRO A 9 4.28 -6.66 -8.47
C PRO A 9 5.31 -6.59 -9.62
N GLU A 10 4.95 -7.13 -10.79
CA GLU A 10 5.75 -7.05 -12.03
C GLU A 10 5.50 -5.74 -12.79
N GLY A 11 4.51 -4.95 -12.34
CA GLY A 11 4.12 -3.70 -12.98
C GLY A 11 3.02 -3.87 -14.04
N ASP A 12 2.43 -5.06 -14.17
CA ASP A 12 1.36 -5.30 -15.13
C ASP A 12 0.13 -4.45 -14.83
N GLU A 13 -0.47 -3.89 -15.87
CA GLU A 13 -1.70 -3.09 -15.82
C GLU A 13 -2.85 -3.73 -16.60
N SER A 14 -2.59 -4.83 -17.31
CA SER A 14 -3.61 -5.62 -17.99
C SER A 14 -3.28 -7.10 -17.95
N ALA A 15 -4.31 -7.95 -18.01
CA ALA A 15 -4.15 -9.39 -18.14
C ALA A 15 -5.35 -10.03 -18.82
N ALA A 16 -5.08 -10.96 -19.73
CA ALA A 16 -6.06 -11.94 -20.14
C ALA A 16 -6.16 -13.01 -19.05
N CYS A 17 -7.37 -13.35 -18.62
CA CYS A 17 -7.61 -14.26 -17.51
C CYS A 17 -8.92 -15.03 -17.68
N THR A 18 -9.10 -16.05 -16.84
CA THR A 18 -10.29 -16.89 -16.81
C THR A 18 -11.03 -16.70 -15.49
N ILE A 19 -12.34 -16.55 -15.54
CA ILE A 19 -13.18 -16.53 -14.35
C ILE A 19 -13.16 -17.92 -13.69
N THR A 20 -12.68 -18.00 -12.45
CA THR A 20 -12.61 -19.25 -11.70
C THR A 20 -13.80 -19.46 -10.78
N ALA A 21 -14.40 -18.37 -10.30
CA ALA A 21 -15.60 -18.38 -9.45
C ALA A 21 -16.34 -17.04 -9.49
N LEU A 22 -17.61 -17.08 -9.11
CA LEU A 22 -18.50 -15.92 -8.96
C LEU A 22 -19.27 -16.05 -7.64
N PRO A 23 -18.58 -15.99 -6.49
CA PRO A 23 -19.26 -16.13 -5.20
C PRO A 23 -20.17 -14.93 -4.94
N ASP A 24 -21.32 -15.19 -4.31
CA ASP A 24 -22.29 -14.16 -3.91
C ASP A 24 -21.85 -13.51 -2.58
N LEU A 25 -20.78 -12.71 -2.64
CA LEU A 25 -20.13 -12.09 -1.48
C LEU A 25 -20.36 -10.57 -1.39
N VAL A 26 -20.86 -9.95 -2.46
CA VAL A 26 -21.07 -8.49 -2.54
C VAL A 26 -22.49 -8.24 -3.02
N GLU A 27 -23.29 -7.57 -2.19
CA GLU A 27 -24.69 -7.26 -2.54
C GLU A 27 -24.78 -6.39 -3.80
N GLY A 28 -25.65 -6.78 -4.73
CA GLY A 28 -25.88 -6.04 -5.98
C GLY A 28 -24.77 -6.08 -7.01
N ALA A 29 -23.66 -6.76 -6.73
CA ALA A 29 -22.51 -6.83 -7.62
C ALA A 29 -22.06 -8.28 -7.86
N TRP A 30 -21.26 -8.48 -8.92
CA TRP A 30 -20.45 -9.67 -9.10
C TRP A 30 -19.14 -9.53 -8.29
N CYS A 31 -18.75 -10.58 -7.61
CA CYS A 31 -17.39 -10.77 -7.13
C CYS A 31 -16.69 -11.72 -8.11
N VAL A 32 -16.01 -11.15 -9.10
CA VAL A 32 -15.40 -11.93 -10.19
C VAL A 32 -14.01 -12.40 -9.77
N VAL A 33 -13.89 -13.66 -9.38
CA VAL A 33 -12.61 -14.29 -9.03
C VAL A 33 -11.96 -14.86 -10.29
N THR A 34 -10.68 -14.56 -10.50
CA THR A 34 -9.94 -14.97 -11.69
C THR A 34 -8.70 -15.79 -11.36
N ASP A 35 -8.19 -16.54 -12.33
CA ASP A 35 -6.93 -17.30 -12.23
C ASP A 35 -5.71 -16.37 -12.17
N ARG A 36 -5.80 -15.18 -12.78
CA ARG A 36 -4.73 -14.16 -12.83
C ARG A 36 -5.31 -12.75 -12.73
N THR A 37 -4.56 -11.82 -12.12
CA THR A 37 -4.98 -10.41 -12.04
C THR A 37 -3.81 -9.45 -12.00
N PRO A 38 -3.90 -8.30 -12.71
CA PRO A 38 -2.97 -7.18 -12.56
C PRO A 38 -3.40 -6.22 -11.43
N PHE A 39 -4.57 -6.42 -10.79
CA PHE A 39 -5.10 -5.54 -9.76
C PHE A 39 -4.46 -5.81 -8.40
N HIS A 40 -4.03 -4.75 -7.73
CA HIS A 40 -3.75 -4.77 -6.30
C HIS A 40 -5.07 -4.73 -5.53
N PRO A 41 -5.41 -5.76 -4.74
CA PRO A 41 -6.63 -5.75 -3.94
C PRO A 41 -6.46 -4.93 -2.66
N LEU A 42 -7.57 -4.49 -2.07
CA LEU A 42 -7.54 -3.98 -0.70
C LEU A 42 -6.96 -5.06 0.24
N ASP A 43 -5.85 -4.73 0.89
CA ASP A 43 -5.18 -5.62 1.85
C ASP A 43 -5.66 -5.33 3.27
N PRO A 44 -6.44 -6.22 3.90
CA PRO A 44 -6.96 -5.99 5.25
C PRO A 44 -5.86 -5.99 6.33
N TRP A 45 -4.70 -6.59 6.07
CA TRP A 45 -3.56 -6.57 7.02
C TRP A 45 -2.70 -5.32 6.89
N TRP A 46 -2.75 -4.68 5.71
CA TRP A 46 -2.08 -3.43 5.38
C TRP A 46 -3.04 -2.50 4.63
N PRO A 47 -4.01 -1.90 5.33
CA PRO A 47 -5.11 -1.16 4.71
C PRO A 47 -4.76 0.29 4.35
N ASP A 48 -3.49 0.66 4.39
CA ASP A 48 -2.99 1.99 4.07
C ASP A 48 -3.19 2.37 2.61
N GLN A 49 -3.03 1.39 1.68
CA GLN A 49 -3.22 1.60 0.25
C GLN A 49 -4.63 1.17 -0.19
N PRO A 50 -5.37 2.01 -0.95
CA PRO A 50 -6.62 1.59 -1.57
C PRO A 50 -6.39 0.50 -2.63
N ALA A 51 -7.44 -0.28 -2.91
CA ALA A 51 -7.43 -1.21 -4.04
C ALA A 51 -7.35 -0.45 -5.37
N ASP A 52 -6.84 -1.15 -6.40
CA ASP A 52 -6.98 -0.66 -7.76
C ASP A 52 -8.43 -0.66 -8.22
N ARG A 53 -8.72 0.23 -9.15
CA ARG A 53 -9.93 0.28 -9.96
C ARG A 53 -9.57 0.18 -11.44
N GLY A 54 -10.55 -0.07 -12.29
CA GLY A 54 -10.28 -0.20 -13.71
C GLY A 54 -11.47 -0.75 -14.48
N GLU A 55 -11.22 -1.65 -15.43
CA GLU A 55 -12.24 -2.17 -16.32
C GLU A 55 -12.09 -3.68 -16.53
N LEU A 56 -13.21 -4.33 -16.80
CA LEU A 56 -13.31 -5.72 -17.25
C LEU A 56 -13.91 -5.74 -18.66
N ALA A 57 -13.30 -6.51 -19.55
CA ALA A 57 -13.80 -6.74 -20.90
C ALA A 57 -14.17 -8.21 -21.12
N VAL A 58 -15.35 -8.43 -21.67
CA VAL A 58 -15.79 -9.72 -22.23
C VAL A 58 -15.71 -9.64 -23.74
N ALA A 59 -15.20 -10.66 -24.41
CA ALA A 59 -15.07 -10.69 -25.87
C ALA A 59 -16.38 -10.30 -26.56
N GLY A 60 -16.32 -9.33 -27.48
CA GLY A 60 -17.48 -8.83 -28.23
C GLY A 60 -18.44 -7.93 -27.44
N LYS A 61 -18.14 -7.58 -26.19
CA LYS A 61 -18.93 -6.65 -25.36
C LYS A 61 -18.14 -5.38 -25.04
N ALA A 62 -18.84 -4.32 -24.63
CA ALA A 62 -18.21 -3.11 -24.11
C ALA A 62 -17.48 -3.41 -22.80
N ARG A 63 -16.43 -2.64 -22.51
CA ARG A 63 -15.77 -2.66 -21.21
C ARG A 63 -16.71 -2.14 -20.13
N VAL A 64 -16.60 -2.71 -18.94
CA VAL A 64 -17.39 -2.35 -17.77
C VAL A 64 -16.50 -2.02 -16.59
N PRO A 65 -16.89 -1.07 -15.72
CA PRO A 65 -16.09 -0.69 -14.57
C PRO A 65 -15.87 -1.85 -13.60
N VAL A 66 -14.66 -1.95 -13.09
CA VAL A 66 -14.29 -2.65 -11.87
C VAL A 66 -14.12 -1.60 -10.78
N ASP A 67 -15.08 -1.54 -9.87
CA ASP A 67 -15.14 -0.48 -8.85
C ASP A 67 -14.03 -0.63 -7.81
N THR A 68 -13.66 -1.87 -7.48
CA THR A 68 -12.60 -2.21 -6.53
C THR A 68 -12.19 -3.67 -6.68
N ALA A 69 -11.01 -4.01 -6.16
CA ALA A 69 -10.55 -5.38 -5.99
C ALA A 69 -10.49 -5.75 -4.50
N VAL A 70 -10.97 -6.93 -4.15
CA VAL A 70 -11.10 -7.40 -2.77
C VAL A 70 -10.38 -8.73 -2.56
N LEU A 71 -9.94 -8.98 -1.34
CA LEU A 71 -9.32 -10.23 -0.99
C LEU A 71 -10.37 -11.27 -0.58
N VAL A 72 -10.35 -12.42 -1.25
CA VAL A 72 -11.23 -13.56 -1.03
C VAL A 72 -10.42 -14.69 -0.39
N GLY A 73 -10.79 -15.08 0.82
CA GLY A 73 -10.30 -16.30 1.47
C GLY A 73 -11.07 -17.51 0.96
N VAL A 74 -10.33 -18.55 0.59
CA VAL A 74 -10.87 -19.85 0.18
C VAL A 74 -10.43 -20.90 1.17
N ASP A 75 -11.38 -21.52 1.87
CA ASP A 75 -11.12 -22.64 2.79
C ASP A 75 -10.62 -23.85 1.98
N VAL A 76 -9.45 -24.36 2.33
CA VAL A 76 -8.77 -25.43 1.57
C VAL A 76 -9.54 -26.75 1.67
N ALA A 77 -10.21 -27.03 2.80
CA ALA A 77 -10.90 -28.28 3.05
C ALA A 77 -12.27 -28.33 2.37
N SER A 78 -13.04 -27.24 2.46
CA SER A 78 -14.43 -27.19 1.98
C SER A 78 -14.60 -26.48 0.63
N GLY A 79 -13.62 -25.65 0.22
CA GLY A 79 -13.75 -24.75 -0.93
C GLY A 79 -14.65 -23.54 -0.68
N ALA A 80 -15.15 -23.36 0.55
CA ALA A 80 -15.98 -22.20 0.90
C ALA A 80 -15.21 -20.89 0.77
N MET A 81 -15.89 -19.86 0.27
CA MET A 81 -15.29 -18.55 0.02
C MET A 81 -15.91 -17.50 0.93
N ARG A 82 -15.10 -16.54 1.39
CA ARG A 82 -15.58 -15.35 2.08
C ARG A 82 -14.66 -14.15 1.88
N LEU A 83 -15.21 -12.94 2.02
CA LEU A 83 -14.38 -11.74 2.07
C LEU A 83 -13.55 -11.74 3.35
N ASN A 84 -12.30 -11.29 3.24
CA ASN A 84 -11.44 -11.07 4.41
C ASN A 84 -11.22 -9.57 4.65
N ALA A 85 -12.31 -8.82 4.72
CA ALA A 85 -12.27 -7.37 4.87
C ALA A 85 -11.76 -6.89 6.24
N ASP A 86 -11.84 -7.74 7.28
CA ASP A 86 -11.61 -7.40 8.70
C ASP A 86 -10.46 -8.19 9.36
N LYS A 87 -9.59 -8.84 8.58
CA LYS A 87 -8.51 -9.71 9.09
C LYS A 87 -9.00 -10.97 9.83
N SER A 88 -10.25 -11.36 9.63
CA SER A 88 -10.83 -12.53 10.30
C SER A 88 -10.05 -13.82 10.06
N ILE A 89 -9.33 -13.89 8.94
CA ILE A 89 -8.42 -14.98 8.60
C ILE A 89 -6.99 -14.45 8.61
N LYS A 90 -6.07 -15.14 9.28
CA LYS A 90 -4.66 -14.74 9.28
C LYS A 90 -4.00 -15.01 7.92
N ARG A 91 -3.15 -14.10 7.44
CA ARG A 91 -2.43 -14.25 6.16
C ARG A 91 -1.67 -15.58 6.05
N ALA A 92 -1.05 -16.04 7.15
CA ALA A 92 -0.23 -17.25 7.19
C ALA A 92 -1.02 -18.54 7.51
N ASP A 93 -2.34 -18.46 7.67
CA ASP A 93 -3.17 -19.63 7.99
C ASP A 93 -3.15 -20.64 6.83
N ALA A 94 -2.64 -21.85 7.08
CA ALA A 94 -2.50 -22.89 6.07
C ALA A 94 -3.82 -23.49 5.62
N GLY A 95 -4.89 -23.36 6.42
CA GLY A 95 -6.25 -23.79 6.06
C GLY A 95 -6.92 -22.91 5.03
N TRP A 96 -6.30 -21.78 4.65
CA TRP A 96 -6.87 -20.82 3.71
C TRP A 96 -5.94 -20.51 2.56
N GLN A 97 -6.50 -20.31 1.39
CA GLN A 97 -5.84 -19.75 0.19
C GLN A 97 -6.41 -18.37 -0.12
N TRP A 98 -5.63 -17.58 -0.85
CA TRP A 98 -6.02 -16.22 -1.19
C TRP A 98 -6.27 -16.08 -2.68
N SER A 99 -7.42 -15.53 -3.02
CA SER A 99 -7.80 -15.13 -4.36
C SER A 99 -8.21 -13.66 -4.38
N VAL A 100 -8.20 -13.07 -5.56
CA VAL A 100 -8.63 -11.69 -5.78
C VAL A 100 -9.96 -11.70 -6.51
N GLY A 101 -10.96 -11.02 -5.92
CA GLY A 101 -12.27 -10.80 -6.49
C GLY A 101 -12.39 -9.36 -7.01
N HIS A 102 -12.85 -9.20 -8.22
CA HIS A 102 -13.12 -7.90 -8.85
C HIS A 102 -14.60 -7.58 -8.69
N VAL A 103 -14.91 -6.45 -8.09
CA VAL A 103 -16.30 -6.02 -7.84
C VAL A 103 -16.81 -5.28 -9.06
N VAL A 104 -17.84 -5.85 -9.70
CA VAL A 104 -18.46 -5.34 -10.93
C VAL A 104 -19.96 -5.28 -10.76
N GLY A 105 -20.58 -4.14 -11.06
CA GLY A 105 -22.05 -4.00 -10.97
C GLY A 105 -22.78 -5.01 -11.84
N ARG A 106 -23.75 -5.75 -11.28
CA ARG A 106 -24.53 -6.79 -12.02
C ARG A 106 -25.29 -6.23 -13.21
N GLN A 107 -25.71 -4.98 -13.13
CA GLN A 107 -26.43 -4.32 -14.23
C GLN A 107 -25.54 -4.04 -15.44
N ALA A 108 -24.23 -3.85 -15.22
CA ALA A 108 -23.26 -3.59 -16.29
C ALA A 108 -22.93 -4.85 -17.11
N VAL A 109 -22.92 -6.02 -16.44
CA VAL A 109 -22.71 -7.33 -17.07
C VAL A 109 -23.74 -8.32 -16.52
N PRO A 110 -24.89 -8.50 -17.19
CA PRO A 110 -25.96 -9.35 -16.65
C PRO A 110 -25.58 -10.82 -16.51
N GLU A 111 -24.70 -11.31 -17.39
CA GLU A 111 -24.34 -12.72 -17.47
C GLU A 111 -22.82 -12.90 -17.47
N LEU A 112 -22.31 -13.48 -16.41
CA LEU A 112 -20.95 -14.02 -16.29
C LEU A 112 -21.01 -15.47 -15.84
N GLN A 113 -20.04 -16.27 -16.25
CA GLN A 113 -19.96 -17.68 -15.84
C GLN A 113 -18.52 -18.13 -15.59
N ALA A 114 -18.33 -19.09 -14.69
CA ALA A 114 -17.04 -19.70 -14.47
C ALA A 114 -16.56 -20.40 -15.77
N GLY A 115 -15.25 -20.36 -16.01
CA GLY A 115 -14.64 -20.83 -17.26
C GLY A 115 -14.63 -19.80 -18.40
N GLN A 116 -15.27 -18.66 -18.24
CA GLN A 116 -15.28 -17.60 -19.27
C GLN A 116 -13.96 -16.86 -19.30
N SER A 117 -13.43 -16.61 -20.50
CA SER A 117 -12.27 -15.76 -20.72
C SER A 117 -12.67 -14.29 -20.72
N ILE A 118 -11.90 -13.47 -20.03
CA ILE A 118 -12.06 -12.02 -19.92
C ILE A 118 -10.70 -11.33 -19.97
N GLU A 119 -10.70 -10.03 -20.15
CA GLU A 119 -9.53 -9.19 -19.98
C GLU A 119 -9.78 -8.17 -18.86
N LEU A 120 -8.75 -7.94 -18.05
CA LEU A 120 -8.74 -6.95 -16.97
C LEU A 120 -7.79 -5.81 -17.34
N PHE A 121 -8.20 -4.57 -17.07
CA PHE A 121 -7.42 -3.34 -17.30
C PHE A 121 -7.46 -2.48 -16.07
N VAL A 122 -6.28 -2.15 -15.53
CA VAL A 122 -6.17 -1.24 -14.38
C VAL A 122 -6.27 0.21 -14.88
N ASP A 123 -6.89 1.09 -14.09
CA ASP A 123 -6.83 2.54 -14.32
C ASP A 123 -5.38 3.01 -14.09
N HIS A 124 -4.66 3.19 -15.19
CA HIS A 124 -3.26 3.60 -15.20
C HIS A 124 -3.01 4.91 -14.45
N ALA A 125 -3.88 5.91 -14.64
CA ALA A 125 -3.71 7.22 -14.01
C ALA A 125 -3.87 7.12 -12.49
N PHE A 126 -4.87 6.38 -12.02
CA PHE A 126 -5.09 6.11 -10.60
C PHE A 126 -3.93 5.30 -9.99
N ARG A 127 -3.52 4.19 -10.64
CA ARG A 127 -2.38 3.37 -10.22
C ARG A 127 -1.11 4.19 -10.08
N LYS A 128 -0.78 5.02 -11.09
CA LYS A 128 0.36 5.92 -11.05
C LYS A 128 0.28 6.90 -9.87
N ALA A 129 -0.88 7.51 -9.67
CA ALA A 129 -1.08 8.46 -8.57
C ALA A 129 -0.88 7.82 -7.19
N ILE A 130 -1.45 6.62 -6.98
CA ILE A 130 -1.29 5.85 -5.73
C ILE A 130 0.17 5.39 -5.56
N ALA A 131 0.83 4.90 -6.61
CA ALA A 131 2.22 4.46 -6.55
C ALA A 131 3.19 5.59 -6.17
N CYS A 132 2.97 6.80 -6.71
CA CYS A 132 3.73 8.00 -6.33
C CYS A 132 3.45 8.39 -4.87
N GLY A 133 2.19 8.45 -4.46
CA GLY A 133 1.80 8.75 -3.08
C GLY A 133 2.41 7.76 -2.07
N HIS A 134 2.35 6.46 -2.37
CA HIS A 134 2.89 5.42 -1.51
C HIS A 134 4.41 5.49 -1.37
N THR A 135 5.11 5.68 -2.48
CA THR A 135 6.57 5.86 -2.44
C THR A 135 6.95 7.13 -1.68
N GLY A 136 6.20 8.22 -1.89
CA GLY A 136 6.37 9.46 -1.15
C GLY A 136 6.19 9.27 0.36
N CYS A 137 5.18 8.52 0.79
CA CYS A 137 4.95 8.16 2.20
C CYS A 137 6.17 7.47 2.82
N HIS A 138 6.74 6.46 2.15
CA HIS A 138 7.94 5.76 2.65
C HIS A 138 9.15 6.68 2.80
N VAL A 139 9.38 7.56 1.82
CA VAL A 139 10.49 8.53 1.90
C VAL A 139 10.27 9.54 3.02
N ALA A 140 9.03 10.02 3.19
CA ALA A 140 8.67 10.93 4.28
C ALA A 140 8.86 10.29 5.66
N ALA A 141 8.51 9.02 5.84
CA ALA A 141 8.74 8.25 7.06
C ALA A 141 10.24 8.14 7.41
N ILE A 142 11.09 7.84 6.43
CA ILE A 142 12.54 7.80 6.61
C ILE A 142 13.12 9.18 6.93
N ALA A 143 12.60 10.23 6.31
CA ALA A 143 13.02 11.61 6.60
C ALA A 143 12.59 12.02 8.02
N LEU A 144 11.38 11.65 8.46
CA LEU A 144 10.92 11.84 9.84
C LEU A 144 11.88 11.17 10.84
N ASN A 145 12.26 9.92 10.60
CA ASN A 145 13.21 9.18 11.44
C ASN A 145 14.55 9.94 11.58
N ALA A 146 15.10 10.41 10.47
CA ALA A 146 16.36 11.15 10.45
C ALA A 146 16.28 12.48 11.22
N VAL A 147 15.21 13.24 11.02
CA VAL A 147 15.02 14.57 11.67
C VAL A 147 14.77 14.42 13.17
N THR A 148 14.10 13.36 13.59
CA THR A 148 13.74 13.15 15.00
C THR A 148 14.70 12.25 15.77
N ALA A 149 15.81 11.82 15.15
CA ALA A 149 16.75 10.86 15.75
C ALA A 149 17.29 11.30 17.13
N SER A 150 17.60 12.60 17.31
CA SER A 150 18.16 13.15 18.53
C SER A 150 17.15 13.25 19.70
N TYR A 151 15.88 12.99 19.46
CA TYR A 151 14.83 13.04 20.49
C TYR A 151 14.63 11.71 21.23
N TRP A 152 15.43 10.68 20.90
CA TRP A 152 15.41 9.39 21.59
C TRP A 152 16.58 9.27 22.55
N ASP A 153 16.29 9.29 23.85
CA ASP A 153 17.30 9.19 24.92
C ASP A 153 17.70 7.71 25.19
N LYS A 154 16.98 6.74 24.61
CA LYS A 154 17.26 5.30 24.69
C LYS A 154 17.33 4.67 23.31
N SER A 155 18.04 3.56 23.22
CA SER A 155 18.07 2.76 22.00
C SER A 155 16.70 2.13 21.74
N ILE A 156 16.20 2.34 20.52
CA ILE A 156 15.03 1.67 19.96
C ILE A 156 15.42 0.96 18.67
N ARG A 157 14.49 0.28 18.01
CA ARG A 157 14.71 -0.27 16.67
C ARG A 157 15.20 0.86 15.75
N LEU A 158 16.14 0.50 14.85
CA LEU A 158 16.65 1.41 13.83
C LEU A 158 16.01 1.13 12.48
N ASP A 159 15.86 2.17 11.67
CA ASP A 159 15.54 2.07 10.26
C ASP A 159 16.76 1.58 9.43
N SER A 160 16.58 1.44 8.12
CA SER A 160 17.62 0.99 7.20
C SER A 160 18.82 1.97 7.03
N LEU A 161 18.66 3.21 7.47
CA LEU A 161 19.74 4.22 7.51
C LEU A 161 20.45 4.29 8.85
N GLY A 162 19.97 3.55 9.86
CA GLY A 162 20.52 3.56 11.22
C GLY A 162 19.95 4.64 12.12
N ASN A 163 18.85 5.31 11.75
CA ASN A 163 18.15 6.23 12.61
C ASN A 163 17.13 5.49 13.49
N PRO A 164 16.83 6.00 14.71
CA PRO A 164 15.71 5.53 15.49
C PRO A 164 14.42 5.52 14.65
N ASP A 165 13.73 4.38 14.60
CA ASP A 165 12.54 4.17 13.76
C ASP A 165 11.31 4.84 14.40
N THR A 166 11.31 6.17 14.38
CA THR A 166 10.26 7.02 14.95
C THR A 166 8.93 6.74 14.30
N ASP A 167 8.91 6.57 12.98
CA ASP A 167 7.70 6.27 12.21
C ASP A 167 7.00 5.04 12.78
N GLN A 168 7.67 3.89 12.80
CA GLN A 168 7.09 2.64 13.29
C GLN A 168 6.75 2.66 14.79
N GLN A 169 7.42 3.51 15.56
CA GLN A 169 7.18 3.64 16.99
C GLN A 169 5.95 4.49 17.32
N LEU A 170 5.61 5.44 16.45
CA LEU A 170 4.56 6.43 16.70
C LEU A 170 3.35 6.31 15.77
N ILE A 171 3.46 5.63 14.63
CA ILE A 171 2.38 5.54 13.64
C ILE A 171 1.12 4.88 14.26
N ASP A 172 -0.02 5.52 14.09
CA ASP A 172 -1.33 5.05 14.52
C ASP A 172 -2.20 4.66 13.32
N GLU A 173 -2.17 5.49 12.28
CA GLU A 173 -2.88 5.25 11.02
C GLU A 173 -2.09 5.84 9.85
N SER A 174 -2.01 5.09 8.75
CA SER A 174 -1.50 5.58 7.47
C SER A 174 -2.56 5.42 6.39
N ARG A 175 -2.67 6.41 5.51
CA ARG A 175 -3.58 6.38 4.37
C ARG A 175 -2.90 6.97 3.15
N ILE A 176 -2.67 6.12 2.15
CA ILE A 176 -2.19 6.53 0.85
C ILE A 176 -3.36 7.10 0.03
N VAL A 177 -3.11 8.23 -0.59
CA VAL A 177 -4.05 8.92 -1.49
C VAL A 177 -3.36 9.21 -2.81
N GLU A 178 -4.11 9.65 -3.80
CA GLU A 178 -3.55 10.08 -5.08
C GLU A 178 -2.51 11.17 -4.86
N TYR A 179 -1.26 10.90 -5.28
CA TYR A 179 -0.10 11.79 -5.15
C TYR A 179 0.25 12.22 -3.72
N GLY A 180 -0.04 11.38 -2.73
CA GLY A 180 0.34 11.72 -1.36
C GLY A 180 -0.05 10.68 -0.31
N SER A 181 0.13 11.07 0.95
CA SER A 181 -0.33 10.30 2.12
C SER A 181 -0.82 11.21 3.25
N VAL A 182 -1.57 10.61 4.14
CA VAL A 182 -2.01 11.20 5.42
C VAL A 182 -1.68 10.21 6.51
N ASP A 183 -0.70 10.54 7.33
CA ASP A 183 -0.14 9.67 8.35
C ASP A 183 -0.38 10.29 9.73
N ARG A 184 -1.05 9.56 10.62
CA ARG A 184 -1.33 10.00 11.99
C ARG A 184 -0.39 9.31 12.96
N TYR A 185 0.16 10.09 13.85
CA TYR A 185 1.15 9.67 14.85
C TYR A 185 0.68 9.98 16.25
N ARG A 186 1.03 9.10 17.19
CA ARG A 186 0.66 9.25 18.58
C ARG A 186 1.85 9.07 19.52
N ILE A 187 2.11 10.09 20.34
CA ILE A 187 3.13 10.06 21.41
C ILE A 187 2.49 9.56 22.70
N GLY A 188 2.23 8.25 22.75
CA GLY A 188 1.63 7.60 23.91
C GLY A 188 2.62 7.29 25.04
N LYS A 189 2.13 6.63 26.09
CA LYS A 189 2.96 6.17 27.23
C LYS A 189 4.08 5.22 26.81
N SER A 190 3.84 4.39 25.77
CA SER A 190 4.84 3.46 25.22
C SER A 190 6.04 4.19 24.64
N ALA A 191 5.82 5.23 23.85
CA ALA A 191 6.88 6.03 23.24
C ALA A 191 7.74 6.73 24.31
N ARG A 192 7.12 7.35 25.31
CA ARG A 192 7.82 7.98 26.45
C ARG A 192 8.63 6.96 27.26
N LYS A 193 8.06 5.78 27.52
CA LYS A 193 8.78 4.67 28.19
C LYS A 193 9.95 4.14 27.37
N ALA A 194 9.80 4.13 26.06
CA ALA A 194 10.87 3.76 25.11
C ALA A 194 11.97 4.82 25.00
N GLY A 195 11.77 6.00 25.57
CA GLY A 195 12.81 7.03 25.69
C GLY A 195 12.62 8.25 24.81
N LEU A 196 11.43 8.47 24.25
CA LEU A 196 11.15 9.70 23.51
C LEU A 196 11.11 10.89 24.50
N ALA A 197 11.96 11.88 24.28
CA ALA A 197 11.98 13.15 25.00
C ALA A 197 10.81 14.06 24.53
N SER A 198 9.59 13.67 24.90
CA SER A 198 8.37 14.24 24.34
C SER A 198 8.19 15.75 24.55
N GLU A 199 8.69 16.31 25.68
CA GLU A 199 8.64 17.76 25.93
C GLU A 199 9.50 18.52 24.92
N ARG A 200 10.73 18.04 24.70
CA ARG A 200 11.67 18.61 23.74
C ARG A 200 11.14 18.43 22.30
N PHE A 201 10.57 17.25 21.98
CA PHE A 201 9.93 17.01 20.70
C PHE A 201 8.82 18.03 20.39
N TRP A 202 7.94 18.30 21.35
CA TRP A 202 6.87 19.28 21.16
C TRP A 202 7.34 20.74 21.14
N ALA A 203 8.43 21.05 21.84
CA ALA A 203 9.01 22.39 21.80
C ALA A 203 9.56 22.76 20.41
N ASP A 204 10.10 21.77 19.70
CA ASP A 204 10.72 21.98 18.38
C ASP A 204 9.80 21.60 17.21
N PHE A 205 8.56 21.17 17.48
CA PHE A 205 7.63 20.57 16.51
C PHE A 205 7.37 21.47 15.29
N ASP A 206 7.26 22.76 15.44
CA ASP A 206 6.96 23.70 14.37
C ASP A 206 8.06 23.74 13.29
N GLY A 207 9.29 23.40 13.66
CA GLY A 207 10.42 23.30 12.74
C GLY A 207 10.50 21.99 11.94
N PHE A 208 9.82 20.93 12.37
CA PHE A 208 9.98 19.61 11.78
C PHE A 208 9.47 19.54 10.35
N GLY A 209 8.34 20.18 10.02
CA GLY A 209 7.78 20.12 8.67
C GLY A 209 8.79 20.50 7.60
N ALA A 210 9.41 21.67 7.72
CA ALA A 210 10.42 22.14 6.78
C ALA A 210 11.70 21.27 6.79
N ALA A 211 12.10 20.76 7.95
CA ALA A 211 13.27 19.88 8.07
C ALA A 211 13.05 18.52 7.40
N ILE A 212 11.85 17.91 7.58
CA ILE A 212 11.48 16.64 6.96
C ILE A 212 11.37 16.82 5.45
N GLU A 213 10.71 17.88 4.98
CA GLU A 213 10.57 18.19 3.55
C GLU A 213 11.95 18.30 2.87
N ARG A 214 12.86 19.09 3.43
CA ARG A 214 14.22 19.20 2.92
C ARG A 214 14.91 17.85 2.89
N ARG A 215 14.85 17.08 3.99
CA ARG A 215 15.50 15.77 4.09
C ARG A 215 14.90 14.75 3.12
N ALA A 216 13.59 14.74 2.93
CA ALA A 216 12.91 13.89 1.96
C ALA A 216 13.38 14.19 0.53
N ASN A 217 13.43 15.46 0.15
CA ASN A 217 13.90 15.88 -1.19
C ASN A 217 15.38 15.52 -1.43
N GLU A 218 16.25 15.64 -0.40
CA GLU A 218 17.63 15.17 -0.47
C GLU A 218 17.69 13.64 -0.72
N ILE A 219 16.92 12.86 0.02
CA ILE A 219 16.85 11.40 -0.14
C ILE A 219 16.40 11.05 -1.55
N ILE A 220 15.32 11.66 -2.06
CA ILE A 220 14.80 11.38 -3.41
C ILE A 220 15.87 11.69 -4.48
N ALA A 221 16.58 12.81 -4.37
CA ALA A 221 17.60 13.20 -5.32
C ALA A 221 18.75 12.19 -5.44
N ASP A 222 19.01 11.45 -4.36
CA ASP A 222 20.04 10.42 -4.29
C ASP A 222 19.56 9.03 -4.70
N ILE A 223 18.24 8.76 -4.75
CA ILE A 223 17.69 7.47 -5.15
C ILE A 223 18.00 7.18 -6.63
N ARG A 224 18.54 6.00 -6.91
CA ARG A 224 18.88 5.51 -8.24
C ARG A 224 17.89 4.49 -8.77
N ARG A 225 17.28 3.72 -7.91
CA ARG A 225 16.35 2.65 -8.27
C ARG A 225 15.38 2.39 -7.13
N ILE A 226 14.13 2.10 -7.50
CA ILE A 226 13.08 1.64 -6.58
C ILE A 226 12.60 0.28 -7.08
N SER A 227 12.38 -0.66 -6.16
CA SER A 227 11.83 -1.98 -6.45
C SER A 227 11.00 -2.50 -5.27
N VAL A 228 10.15 -3.48 -5.54
CA VAL A 228 9.48 -4.30 -4.52
C VAL A 228 9.91 -5.75 -4.74
N GLU A 229 10.50 -6.37 -3.74
CA GLU A 229 11.13 -7.69 -3.84
C GLU A 229 10.69 -8.63 -2.72
N PRO A 230 10.59 -9.95 -2.94
CA PRO A 230 10.69 -10.61 -4.25
C PRO A 230 9.50 -10.28 -5.15
N VAL A 231 9.74 -10.35 -6.46
CA VAL A 231 8.66 -10.34 -7.45
C VAL A 231 8.09 -11.75 -7.50
N GLY A 232 6.95 -11.96 -6.87
CA GLY A 232 6.29 -13.24 -6.76
C GLY A 232 4.83 -13.17 -7.19
N THR A 233 4.23 -14.31 -7.45
CA THR A 233 2.86 -14.43 -7.99
C THR A 233 1.80 -14.69 -6.92
N SER A 234 2.20 -14.91 -5.68
CA SER A 234 1.28 -15.18 -4.58
C SER A 234 1.04 -13.94 -3.72
N PHE A 235 -0.22 -13.70 -3.37
CA PHE A 235 -0.58 -12.65 -2.40
C PHE A 235 -0.02 -12.94 -0.99
N ARG A 236 0.32 -14.19 -0.66
CA ARG A 236 0.90 -14.56 0.64
C ARG A 236 2.36 -14.14 0.82
N GLU A 237 3.07 -13.85 -0.26
CA GLU A 237 4.48 -13.51 -0.18
C GLU A 237 4.70 -12.20 0.56
N ARG A 238 5.68 -12.21 1.45
CA ARG A 238 6.15 -10.99 2.10
C ARG A 238 7.10 -10.27 1.15
N ARG A 239 6.79 -9.05 0.84
CA ARG A 239 7.61 -8.20 -0.03
C ARG A 239 8.28 -7.09 0.76
N MET A 240 9.39 -6.64 0.23
CA MET A 240 10.15 -5.51 0.74
C MET A 240 10.20 -4.42 -0.33
N TRP A 241 9.75 -3.24 0.00
CA TRP A 241 10.08 -2.06 -0.77
C TRP A 241 11.55 -1.73 -0.55
N LYS A 242 12.28 -1.45 -1.64
CA LYS A 242 13.69 -1.11 -1.62
C LYS A 242 13.97 0.10 -2.49
N ALA A 243 14.84 1.00 -2.00
CA ALA A 243 15.36 2.08 -2.81
C ALA A 243 16.88 2.16 -2.65
N SER A 244 17.63 2.13 -3.76
CA SER A 244 19.09 2.22 -3.74
C SER A 244 19.55 3.68 -3.62
N LEU A 245 20.44 3.95 -2.67
CA LEU A 245 20.93 5.27 -2.30
C LEU A 245 22.46 5.24 -2.22
N GLY A 246 23.14 5.43 -3.34
CA GLY A 246 24.60 5.17 -3.41
C GLY A 246 24.90 3.71 -3.06
N ASP A 247 25.76 3.51 -2.04
CA ASP A 247 26.15 2.18 -1.53
C ASP A 247 25.17 1.64 -0.47
N ARG A 248 24.12 2.38 -0.11
CA ARG A 248 23.10 1.98 0.87
C ARG A 248 21.78 1.63 0.21
N THR A 249 20.99 0.87 0.92
CA THR A 249 19.62 0.52 0.49
C THR A 249 18.65 0.90 1.59
N LEU A 250 17.63 1.66 1.22
CA LEU A 250 16.43 1.84 2.04
C LEU A 250 15.59 0.59 1.92
N GLU A 251 15.08 0.08 3.02
CA GLU A 251 14.21 -1.11 3.02
C GLU A 251 13.06 -0.95 4.00
N MET A 252 11.86 -1.31 3.53
CA MET A 252 10.64 -1.40 4.36
C MET A 252 9.82 -2.63 3.97
N PRO A 253 9.22 -3.36 4.93
CA PRO A 253 8.22 -4.37 4.60
C PRO A 253 7.02 -3.69 3.93
N CYS A 254 6.81 -3.95 2.66
CA CYS A 254 5.67 -3.43 1.91
C CYS A 254 5.39 -4.28 0.67
N GLY A 255 4.10 -4.57 0.43
CA GLY A 255 3.64 -5.32 -0.73
C GLY A 255 2.75 -4.51 -1.68
N GLY A 256 2.64 -3.21 -1.45
CA GLY A 256 1.85 -2.28 -2.27
C GLY A 256 2.50 -1.95 -3.61
N VAL A 257 1.86 -1.03 -4.34
CA VAL A 257 2.39 -0.54 -5.62
C VAL A 257 3.24 0.71 -5.40
N HIS A 258 4.34 0.82 -6.14
CA HIS A 258 5.29 1.91 -6.02
C HIS A 258 5.75 2.39 -7.39
N THR A 259 6.10 3.69 -7.49
CA THR A 259 6.76 4.18 -8.70
C THR A 259 8.19 3.66 -8.79
N ALA A 260 8.59 3.27 -9.98
CA ALA A 260 9.99 2.91 -10.25
C ALA A 260 10.86 4.14 -10.54
N ASP A 261 10.25 5.28 -10.89
CA ASP A 261 10.91 6.52 -11.24
C ASP A 261 10.88 7.52 -10.09
N PRO A 262 12.00 7.73 -9.37
CA PRO A 262 12.06 8.67 -8.26
C PRO A 262 11.85 10.13 -8.68
N THR A 263 12.07 10.49 -9.95
CA THR A 263 11.91 11.88 -10.41
C THR A 263 10.46 12.36 -10.36
N THR A 264 9.50 11.42 -10.41
CA THR A 264 8.07 11.72 -10.29
C THR A 264 7.67 12.23 -8.90
N LEU A 265 8.56 12.12 -7.91
CA LEU A 265 8.32 12.54 -6.53
C LEU A 265 8.78 13.97 -6.23
N LEU A 266 9.53 14.60 -7.12
CA LEU A 266 10.15 15.92 -6.88
C LEU A 266 9.38 17.07 -7.52
N PRO A 267 9.26 18.21 -6.84
CA PRO A 267 9.57 18.41 -5.42
C PRO A 267 8.46 17.86 -4.52
N MET A 268 8.84 17.08 -3.50
CA MET A 268 7.93 16.66 -2.46
C MET A 268 7.68 17.82 -1.49
N SER A 269 6.44 17.96 -1.01
CA SER A 269 6.12 18.85 0.11
C SER A 269 5.51 18.12 1.29
N ILE A 270 5.83 18.59 2.50
CA ILE A 270 5.44 18.00 3.78
C ILE A 270 4.74 19.05 4.64
N ARG A 271 3.59 18.69 5.18
CA ARG A 271 2.89 19.50 6.17
C ARG A 271 2.65 18.70 7.44
N LEU A 272 3.11 19.26 8.57
CA LEU A 272 2.78 18.74 9.89
C LEU A 272 1.67 19.56 10.51
N GLU A 273 0.79 18.88 11.21
CA GLU A 273 -0.32 19.48 11.94
C GLU A 273 -0.46 18.80 13.30
N ARG A 274 -0.42 19.58 14.38
CA ARG A 274 -0.69 19.06 15.72
C ARG A 274 -2.20 18.93 15.91
N LEU A 275 -2.67 17.71 16.17
CA LEU A 275 -4.10 17.43 16.35
C LEU A 275 -4.54 17.50 17.81
N GLY A 276 -3.61 17.40 18.75
CA GLY A 276 -3.92 17.38 20.18
C GLY A 276 -2.67 17.42 21.05
N ALA A 277 -2.82 17.08 22.32
CA ALA A 277 -1.71 17.07 23.27
C ALA A 277 -0.63 16.04 22.89
N ASP A 278 -1.04 14.89 22.37
CA ASP A 278 -0.19 13.73 22.13
C ASP A 278 -0.27 13.22 20.67
N GLU A 279 -0.92 13.96 19.77
CA GLU A 279 -1.16 13.50 18.40
C GLU A 279 -0.78 14.56 17.38
N PHE A 280 -0.20 14.12 16.27
CA PHE A 280 0.05 14.95 15.10
C PHE A 280 -0.21 14.17 13.82
N GLN A 281 -0.34 14.91 12.72
CA GLN A 281 -0.53 14.38 11.38
C GLN A 281 0.56 14.91 10.48
N MET A 282 1.07 14.02 9.62
CA MET A 282 1.93 14.37 8.51
C MET A 282 1.18 14.16 7.20
N LYS A 283 1.11 15.19 6.39
CA LYS A 283 0.58 15.12 5.02
C LYS A 283 1.74 15.23 4.05
N THR A 284 1.87 14.24 3.19
CA THR A 284 2.86 14.19 2.12
C THR A 284 2.20 14.47 0.79
N PHE A 285 2.83 15.29 -0.05
CA PHE A 285 2.36 15.61 -1.39
C PHE A 285 3.52 15.48 -2.38
N VAL A 286 3.27 14.83 -3.52
CA VAL A 286 4.21 14.71 -4.64
C VAL A 286 3.54 15.20 -5.92
N PRO A 287 4.28 15.79 -6.88
CA PRO A 287 3.67 16.42 -8.05
C PRO A 287 3.06 15.43 -9.05
N GLY A 288 3.58 14.21 -9.10
CA GLY A 288 3.08 13.17 -10.01
C GLY A 288 3.30 13.47 -11.50
N ALA A 289 4.34 14.19 -11.83
CA ALA A 289 4.67 14.69 -13.16
C ALA A 289 4.55 13.64 -14.28
#